data_452f80019f62abb0af91d08ce1a415b3
#
_entry.id   452f80019f62abb0af91d08ce1a415b3
#
_cell.length_a   1.000
_cell.length_b   1.000
_cell.length_c   1.000
_cell.angle_alpha   90.00
_cell.angle_beta   90.00
_cell.angle_gamma   90.00
#
_symmetry.space_group_name_H-M   'P 1'
#
loop_
_entity.id
_entity.type
_entity.pdbx_description
1 polymer ?
#
loop_
_entity_poly.entity_id
_entity_poly.type
_entity_poly.pdbx_seq_one_letter_code
_entity_poly.pdbx_strand_id
1 'polypeptide(L)'
;EVKNSVLVDNGDLIQGSPLADYISAKGLKAGDVHPVYKALNTLDYTVGTLGNHEFNYGLDYLKNALAGAKFPYVNANVIDARTKQPMFTPYLIKDTEVVDKDGKKQTLKIGYIGVVPPQIMGWDKANLSGKVTVNDITETVRKYVPEMREKGADVVVVLAHSGLSADPYKVMAENSVYYLSEIPGVNAIMFGHAHAVFPGKDFADIEGADIAKGTLNGVPAVMPGMWGDHLGVVDLQLSNNSGKWQVTQAKAEA
;
A
#
# COMPACT_ATOMS: atom_id res chain seq x y z
N GLU A 1 -7.52 -19.18 -14.42
CA GLU A 1 -7.37 -18.95 -12.95
C GLU A 1 -5.89 -18.90 -12.59
N VAL A 2 -5.48 -17.85 -11.89
CA VAL A 2 -4.11 -17.73 -11.35
C VAL A 2 -4.06 -18.51 -10.05
N LYS A 3 -3.17 -19.49 -9.95
CA LYS A 3 -3.07 -20.38 -8.78
C LYS A 3 -2.53 -19.68 -7.53
N ASN A 4 -1.61 -18.73 -7.73
CA ASN A 4 -0.97 -18.00 -6.64
C ASN A 4 -1.28 -16.50 -6.82
N SER A 5 -2.18 -15.98 -6.04
CA SER A 5 -2.51 -14.56 -6.08
C SER A 5 -2.84 -14.03 -4.70
N VAL A 6 -2.58 -12.77 -4.49
CA VAL A 6 -3.02 -11.99 -3.32
C VAL A 6 -3.67 -10.71 -3.82
N LEU A 7 -4.71 -10.27 -3.13
CA LEU A 7 -5.42 -9.04 -3.44
C LEU A 7 -5.15 -8.02 -2.33
N VAL A 8 -4.77 -6.81 -2.71
CA VAL A 8 -4.44 -5.74 -1.76
C VAL A 8 -5.17 -4.46 -2.13
N ASP A 9 -5.38 -3.59 -1.14
CA ASP A 9 -5.98 -2.29 -1.30
C ASP A 9 -4.98 -1.18 -0.97
N ASN A 10 -5.00 -0.09 -1.75
CA ASN A 10 -4.04 1.00 -1.61
C ASN A 10 -4.64 2.30 -1.04
N GLY A 11 -5.81 2.24 -0.40
CA GLY A 11 -6.43 3.36 0.31
C GLY A 11 -7.34 4.25 -0.55
N ASP A 12 -7.86 5.29 0.09
CA ASP A 12 -8.87 6.23 -0.43
C ASP A 12 -10.23 5.57 -0.70
N LEU A 13 -10.73 4.81 0.28
CA LEU A 13 -11.95 4.03 0.16
C LEU A 13 -13.19 4.68 0.78
N ILE A 14 -13.04 5.40 1.90
CA ILE A 14 -14.19 5.76 2.75
C ILE A 14 -14.73 7.19 2.52
N GLN A 15 -14.10 7.94 1.63
CA GLN A 15 -14.53 9.29 1.25
C GLN A 15 -14.45 9.48 -0.27
N GLY A 16 -15.19 10.42 -0.82
CA GLY A 16 -15.14 10.82 -2.23
C GLY A 16 -16.35 10.37 -3.06
N SER A 17 -17.40 9.86 -2.41
CA SER A 17 -18.65 9.53 -3.09
C SER A 17 -19.87 9.99 -2.27
N PRO A 18 -21.02 10.24 -2.92
CA PRO A 18 -22.26 10.60 -2.21
C PRO A 18 -22.69 9.57 -1.16
N LEU A 19 -22.40 8.28 -1.38
CA LEU A 19 -22.67 7.23 -0.41
C LEU A 19 -21.77 7.38 0.84
N ALA A 20 -20.49 7.64 0.64
CA ALA A 20 -19.54 7.82 1.74
C ALA A 20 -19.92 9.03 2.60
N ASP A 21 -20.25 10.17 1.97
CA ASP A 21 -20.68 11.39 2.66
C ASP A 21 -21.99 11.16 3.44
N TYR A 22 -22.94 10.45 2.87
CA TYR A 22 -24.19 10.09 3.54
C TYR A 22 -23.94 9.23 4.79
N ILE A 23 -23.08 8.22 4.69
CA ILE A 23 -22.74 7.36 5.82
C ILE A 23 -22.00 8.14 6.90
N SER A 24 -21.07 9.03 6.52
CA SER A 24 -20.38 9.91 7.47
C SER A 24 -21.36 10.84 8.19
N ALA A 25 -22.27 11.49 7.47
CA ALA A 25 -23.28 12.37 8.05
C ALA A 25 -24.25 11.64 8.98
N LYS A 26 -24.61 10.40 8.65
CA LYS A 26 -25.44 9.53 9.51
C LYS A 26 -24.72 9.09 10.79
N GLY A 27 -23.39 9.06 10.74
CA GLY A 27 -22.52 8.55 11.79
C GLY A 27 -22.35 7.02 11.70
N LEU A 28 -21.11 6.58 11.74
CA LEU A 28 -20.72 5.18 11.82
C LEU A 28 -20.46 4.81 13.28
N LYS A 29 -21.32 3.99 13.86
CA LYS A 29 -21.21 3.56 15.25
C LYS A 29 -20.29 2.34 15.38
N ALA A 30 -19.79 2.10 16.59
CA ALA A 30 -19.06 0.87 16.89
C ALA A 30 -19.94 -0.35 16.59
N GLY A 31 -19.40 -1.30 15.83
CA GLY A 31 -20.11 -2.50 15.37
C GLY A 31 -20.84 -2.36 14.03
N ASP A 32 -20.97 -1.13 13.49
CA ASP A 32 -21.47 -0.95 12.14
C ASP A 32 -20.36 -1.36 11.14
N VAL A 33 -20.78 -1.91 9.99
CA VAL A 33 -19.85 -2.18 8.87
C VAL A 33 -20.11 -1.16 7.78
N HIS A 34 -19.09 -0.37 7.47
CA HIS A 34 -19.16 0.60 6.38
C HIS A 34 -19.52 -0.11 5.05
N PRO A 35 -20.40 0.45 4.20
CA PRO A 35 -20.84 -0.20 2.95
C PRO A 35 -19.71 -0.65 2.03
N VAL A 36 -18.62 0.12 1.94
CA VAL A 36 -17.42 -0.27 1.19
C VAL A 36 -16.84 -1.57 1.75
N TYR A 37 -16.69 -1.68 3.06
CA TYR A 37 -16.19 -2.92 3.67
C TYR A 37 -17.17 -4.08 3.58
N LYS A 38 -18.48 -3.83 3.49
CA LYS A 38 -19.42 -4.92 3.17
C LYS A 38 -19.13 -5.52 1.79
N ALA A 39 -18.79 -4.66 0.81
CA ALA A 39 -18.43 -5.11 -0.53
C ALA A 39 -17.03 -5.80 -0.54
N LEU A 40 -16.00 -5.15 -0.01
CA LEU A 40 -14.64 -5.69 -0.01
C LEU A 40 -14.51 -6.99 0.79
N ASN A 41 -15.29 -7.14 1.86
CA ASN A 41 -15.32 -8.36 2.67
C ASN A 41 -15.89 -9.59 1.92
N THR A 42 -16.46 -9.41 0.74
CA THR A 42 -16.88 -10.51 -0.16
C THR A 42 -15.74 -10.97 -1.08
N LEU A 43 -14.64 -10.23 -1.11
CA LEU A 43 -13.44 -10.50 -1.86
C LEU A 43 -12.32 -10.85 -0.86
N ASP A 44 -11.44 -11.77 -1.22
CA ASP A 44 -10.38 -12.25 -0.31
C ASP A 44 -9.19 -11.28 -0.27
N TYR A 45 -9.42 -10.04 0.20
CA TYR A 45 -8.34 -9.09 0.44
C TYR A 45 -7.36 -9.59 1.50
N THR A 46 -6.09 -9.51 1.19
CA THR A 46 -5.00 -9.95 2.08
C THR A 46 -4.64 -8.87 3.10
N VAL A 47 -4.57 -7.61 2.64
CA VAL A 47 -4.19 -6.44 3.42
C VAL A 47 -4.61 -5.17 2.70
N GLY A 48 -4.85 -4.09 3.44
CA GLY A 48 -5.03 -2.74 2.92
C GLY A 48 -4.08 -1.74 3.56
N THR A 49 -3.91 -0.58 2.91
CA THR A 49 -3.27 0.58 3.51
C THR A 49 -4.22 1.78 3.54
N LEU A 50 -3.80 2.85 4.19
CA LEU A 50 -4.57 4.08 4.29
C LEU A 50 -4.14 5.07 3.20
N GLY A 51 -5.11 5.72 2.56
CA GLY A 51 -4.89 6.92 1.77
C GLY A 51 -5.14 8.18 2.59
N ASN A 52 -5.06 9.34 1.94
CA ASN A 52 -5.31 10.63 2.60
C ASN A 52 -6.80 10.83 2.92
N HIS A 53 -7.69 10.31 2.09
CA HIS A 53 -9.13 10.45 2.29
C HIS A 53 -9.69 9.59 3.45
N GLU A 54 -8.93 8.64 3.98
CA GLU A 54 -9.29 7.95 5.21
C GLU A 54 -9.32 8.87 6.43
N PHE A 55 -8.64 10.02 6.40
CA PHE A 55 -8.55 10.96 7.53
C PHE A 55 -9.60 12.07 7.50
N ASN A 56 -10.35 12.24 6.41
CA ASN A 56 -11.25 13.39 6.20
C ASN A 56 -12.39 13.47 7.25
N TYR A 57 -12.87 12.35 7.76
CA TYR A 57 -13.92 12.33 8.79
C TYR A 57 -13.37 12.14 10.21
N GLY A 58 -12.04 12.22 10.37
CA GLY A 58 -11.36 12.12 11.66
C GLY A 58 -11.05 10.69 12.10
N LEU A 59 -10.21 10.59 13.14
CA LEU A 59 -9.61 9.32 13.57
C LEU A 59 -10.61 8.35 14.18
N ASP A 60 -11.64 8.84 14.87
CA ASP A 60 -12.64 7.96 15.51
C ASP A 60 -13.54 7.32 14.45
N TYR A 61 -13.93 8.09 13.43
CA TYR A 61 -14.66 7.54 12.29
C TYR A 61 -13.81 6.51 11.53
N LEU A 62 -12.54 6.84 11.27
CA LEU A 62 -11.60 5.91 10.63
C LEU A 62 -11.48 4.60 11.40
N LYS A 63 -11.27 4.65 12.72
CA LYS A 63 -11.18 3.44 13.56
C LYS A 63 -12.45 2.58 13.49
N ASN A 64 -13.62 3.22 13.54
CA ASN A 64 -14.89 2.52 13.41
C ASN A 64 -15.07 1.88 12.03
N ALA A 65 -14.65 2.57 10.97
CA ALA A 65 -14.71 2.04 9.62
C ALA A 65 -13.78 0.82 9.45
N LEU A 66 -12.53 0.93 9.88
CA LEU A 66 -11.54 -0.16 9.80
C LEU A 66 -11.95 -1.39 10.61
N ALA A 67 -12.64 -1.20 11.73
CA ALA A 67 -13.16 -2.32 12.54
C ALA A 67 -14.16 -3.21 11.78
N GLY A 68 -14.77 -2.71 10.72
CA GLY A 68 -15.66 -3.46 9.84
C GLY A 68 -14.97 -4.26 8.74
N ALA A 69 -13.68 -4.05 8.51
CA ALA A 69 -12.89 -4.81 7.54
C ALA A 69 -12.54 -6.21 8.07
N LYS A 70 -12.64 -7.24 7.22
CA LYS A 70 -12.24 -8.63 7.55
C LYS A 70 -10.78 -8.92 7.23
N PHE A 71 -10.03 -7.93 6.79
CA PHE A 71 -8.61 -8.00 6.47
C PHE A 71 -7.86 -6.89 7.22
N PRO A 72 -6.57 -7.08 7.53
CA PRO A 72 -5.77 -6.11 8.26
C PRO A 72 -5.42 -4.89 7.43
N TYR A 73 -5.18 -3.76 8.11
CA TYR A 73 -4.62 -2.54 7.56
C TYR A 73 -3.22 -2.27 8.11
N VAL A 74 -2.34 -1.76 7.25
CA VAL A 74 -0.97 -1.36 7.61
C VAL A 74 -0.74 0.11 7.27
N ASN A 75 -0.09 0.85 8.18
CA ASN A 75 0.45 2.17 7.91
C ASN A 75 1.61 2.45 8.87
N ALA A 76 2.78 2.73 8.31
CA ALA A 76 4.02 2.82 9.07
C ALA A 76 4.42 4.25 9.45
N ASN A 77 3.90 5.28 8.76
CA ASN A 77 4.39 6.64 8.93
C ASN A 77 3.46 7.58 9.69
N VAL A 78 2.23 7.16 10.02
CA VAL A 78 1.35 7.92 10.93
C VAL A 78 1.67 7.54 12.37
N ILE A 79 2.11 8.51 13.16
CA ILE A 79 2.63 8.33 14.51
C ILE A 79 1.69 8.98 15.53
N ASP A 80 1.31 8.26 16.56
CA ASP A 80 0.55 8.81 17.69
C ASP A 80 1.39 9.89 18.40
N ALA A 81 0.85 11.09 18.50
CA ALA A 81 1.58 12.26 19.03
C ALA A 81 1.97 12.09 20.50
N ARG A 82 1.21 11.30 21.27
CA ARG A 82 1.42 11.06 22.69
C ARG A 82 2.45 9.94 22.93
N THR A 83 2.27 8.81 22.29
CA THR A 83 3.12 7.62 22.52
C THR A 83 4.40 7.61 21.69
N LYS A 84 4.46 8.41 20.62
CA LYS A 84 5.55 8.43 19.63
C LYS A 84 5.75 7.09 18.92
N GLN A 85 4.74 6.22 18.96
CA GLN A 85 4.74 4.94 18.25
C GLN A 85 3.82 5.01 17.03
N PRO A 86 3.98 4.13 16.02
CA PRO A 86 3.04 4.03 14.92
C PRO A 86 1.60 3.89 15.44
N MET A 87 0.68 4.69 14.91
CA MET A 87 -0.73 4.66 15.32
C MET A 87 -1.43 3.40 14.81
N PHE A 88 -0.98 2.86 13.70
CA PHE A 88 -1.49 1.64 13.07
C PHE A 88 -0.39 0.58 13.04
N THR A 89 -0.74 -0.66 12.72
CA THR A 89 0.24 -1.72 12.45
C THR A 89 1.17 -1.25 11.33
N PRO A 90 2.49 -1.09 11.56
CA PRO A 90 3.38 -0.49 10.58
C PRO A 90 3.56 -1.38 9.34
N TYR A 91 3.66 -2.68 9.54
CA TYR A 91 3.77 -3.67 8.48
C TYR A 91 3.24 -5.03 8.96
N LEU A 92 2.99 -5.93 8.03
CA LEU A 92 2.56 -7.31 8.27
C LEU A 92 3.47 -8.25 7.49
N ILE A 93 3.91 -9.35 8.11
CA ILE A 93 4.53 -10.47 7.40
C ILE A 93 3.54 -11.64 7.45
N LYS A 94 3.09 -12.08 6.29
CA LYS A 94 2.07 -13.12 6.17
C LYS A 94 2.62 -14.35 5.49
N ASP A 95 2.47 -15.50 6.13
CA ASP A 95 2.72 -16.80 5.51
C ASP A 95 1.65 -17.05 4.44
N THR A 96 2.09 -17.21 3.21
CA THR A 96 1.23 -17.44 2.04
C THR A 96 1.56 -18.78 1.44
N GLU A 97 0.57 -19.67 1.36
CA GLU A 97 0.75 -20.95 0.65
C GLU A 97 0.78 -20.68 -0.84
N VAL A 98 1.82 -21.12 -1.50
CA VAL A 98 1.98 -21.05 -2.96
C VAL A 98 2.18 -22.46 -3.52
N VAL A 99 1.71 -22.68 -4.74
CA VAL A 99 1.86 -23.95 -5.46
C VAL A 99 2.89 -23.77 -6.57
N ASP A 100 3.96 -24.54 -6.55
CA ASP A 100 5.00 -24.47 -7.57
C ASP A 100 4.58 -25.13 -8.90
N LYS A 101 5.46 -25.07 -9.89
CA LYS A 101 5.22 -25.63 -11.23
C LYS A 101 4.93 -27.15 -11.23
N ASP A 102 5.41 -27.85 -10.21
CA ASP A 102 5.25 -29.31 -10.06
C ASP A 102 4.02 -29.68 -9.20
N GLY A 103 3.24 -28.66 -8.80
CA GLY A 103 2.04 -28.82 -7.97
C GLY A 103 2.31 -28.96 -6.48
N LYS A 104 3.56 -28.78 -6.03
CA LYS A 104 3.94 -28.86 -4.63
C LYS A 104 3.63 -27.56 -3.90
N LYS A 105 3.02 -27.67 -2.73
CA LYS A 105 2.77 -26.56 -1.83
C LYS A 105 4.05 -26.13 -1.12
N GLN A 106 4.26 -24.83 -1.06
CA GLN A 106 5.38 -24.20 -0.35
C GLN A 106 4.88 -22.96 0.39
N THR A 107 5.58 -22.54 1.43
CA THR A 107 5.28 -21.30 2.15
C THR A 107 6.18 -20.18 1.64
N LEU A 108 5.56 -19.06 1.30
CA LEU A 108 6.21 -17.80 0.96
C LEU A 108 5.82 -16.76 2.00
N LYS A 109 6.80 -16.12 2.63
CA LYS A 109 6.56 -15.03 3.59
C LYS A 109 6.56 -13.69 2.88
N ILE A 110 5.37 -13.11 2.72
CA ILE A 110 5.23 -11.80 2.08
C ILE A 110 5.06 -10.72 3.15
N GLY A 111 5.97 -9.74 3.13
CA GLY A 111 5.89 -8.55 3.97
C GLY A 111 5.16 -7.42 3.23
N TYR A 112 4.22 -6.79 3.90
CA TYR A 112 3.45 -5.65 3.40
C TYR A 112 3.69 -4.45 4.32
N ILE A 113 4.08 -3.32 3.77
CA ILE A 113 4.23 -2.06 4.49
C ILE A 113 3.41 -0.97 3.81
N GLY A 114 2.67 -0.17 4.59
CA GLY A 114 1.83 0.91 4.10
C GLY A 114 2.35 2.28 4.47
N VAL A 115 2.19 3.26 3.59
CA VAL A 115 2.54 4.67 3.82
C VAL A 115 1.54 5.62 3.17
N VAL A 116 1.44 6.85 3.73
CA VAL A 116 0.52 7.90 3.28
C VAL A 116 1.27 9.23 3.19
N PRO A 117 0.82 10.21 2.34
CA PRO A 117 1.49 11.49 2.23
C PRO A 117 1.52 12.26 3.55
N PRO A 118 2.67 12.82 3.95
CA PRO A 118 2.74 13.66 5.15
C PRO A 118 1.84 14.90 5.10
N GLN A 119 1.41 15.29 3.93
CA GLN A 119 0.54 16.45 3.66
C GLN A 119 -0.84 16.32 4.29
N ILE A 120 -1.27 15.12 4.72
CA ILE A 120 -2.51 14.95 5.51
C ILE A 120 -2.53 15.86 6.74
N MET A 121 -1.36 16.18 7.31
CA MET A 121 -1.25 17.11 8.44
C MET A 121 -1.69 18.54 8.11
N GLY A 122 -1.64 18.93 6.85
CA GLY A 122 -2.17 20.21 6.36
C GLY A 122 -3.62 20.07 5.89
N TRP A 123 -3.91 19.04 5.09
CA TRP A 123 -5.23 18.82 4.50
C TRP A 123 -6.30 18.54 5.56
N ASP A 124 -5.99 17.74 6.56
CA ASP A 124 -6.88 17.34 7.65
C ASP A 124 -6.46 17.93 9.02
N LYS A 125 -5.86 19.13 9.00
CA LYS A 125 -5.35 19.79 10.20
C LYS A 125 -6.35 19.80 11.36
N ALA A 126 -7.63 20.09 11.06
CA ALA A 126 -8.69 20.14 12.07
C ALA A 126 -8.90 18.78 12.78
N ASN A 127 -8.72 17.68 12.06
CA ASN A 127 -8.92 16.33 12.55
C ASN A 127 -7.68 15.75 13.23
N LEU A 128 -6.47 16.16 12.80
CA LEU A 128 -5.21 15.48 13.11
C LEU A 128 -4.29 16.24 14.06
N SER A 129 -4.40 17.60 14.12
CA SER A 129 -3.51 18.43 14.93
C SER A 129 -3.50 17.99 16.40
N GLY A 130 -2.30 17.80 16.98
CA GLY A 130 -2.10 17.37 18.36
C GLY A 130 -2.39 15.91 18.65
N LYS A 131 -2.94 15.16 17.68
CA LYS A 131 -3.26 13.73 17.83
C LYS A 131 -2.23 12.83 17.19
N VAL A 132 -1.73 13.22 16.01
CA VAL A 132 -0.72 12.47 15.25
C VAL A 132 0.36 13.41 14.70
N THR A 133 1.46 12.79 14.31
CA THR A 133 2.47 13.34 13.40
C THR A 133 2.68 12.35 12.28
N VAL A 134 3.23 12.78 11.14
CA VAL A 134 3.50 11.90 10.01
C VAL A 134 4.97 12.01 9.64
N ASN A 135 5.63 10.85 9.52
CA ASN A 135 7.03 10.79 9.12
C ASN A 135 7.17 10.79 7.59
N ASP A 136 8.37 11.08 7.12
CA ASP A 136 8.74 10.96 5.71
C ASP A 136 8.48 9.54 5.19
N ILE A 137 7.93 9.44 3.97
CA ILE A 137 7.59 8.16 3.33
C ILE A 137 8.84 7.32 3.09
N THR A 138 9.85 7.90 2.42
CA THR A 138 11.06 7.18 1.99
C THR A 138 11.88 6.72 3.18
N GLU A 139 12.10 7.59 4.16
CA GLU A 139 12.85 7.24 5.38
C GLU A 139 12.13 6.18 6.21
N THR A 140 10.80 6.22 6.24
CA THR A 140 10.01 5.21 6.94
C THR A 140 10.19 3.83 6.30
N VAL A 141 10.04 3.72 4.98
CA VAL A 141 10.21 2.44 4.28
C VAL A 141 11.66 1.95 4.39
N ARG A 142 12.64 2.86 4.22
CA ARG A 142 14.07 2.54 4.38
C ARG A 142 14.41 1.97 5.76
N LYS A 143 13.73 2.44 6.80
CA LYS A 143 13.89 1.92 8.16
C LYS A 143 13.31 0.52 8.33
N TYR A 144 12.09 0.28 7.82
CA TYR A 144 11.36 -0.96 8.13
C TYR A 144 11.70 -2.12 7.20
N VAL A 145 12.14 -1.89 5.95
CA VAL A 145 12.46 -2.99 5.01
C VAL A 145 13.55 -3.93 5.56
N PRO A 146 14.68 -3.46 6.10
CA PRO A 146 15.67 -4.35 6.73
C PRO A 146 15.08 -5.15 7.91
N GLU A 147 14.29 -4.51 8.77
CA GLU A 147 13.63 -5.18 9.90
C GLU A 147 12.68 -6.30 9.43
N MET A 148 11.90 -6.04 8.39
CA MET A 148 11.00 -7.05 7.80
C MET A 148 11.80 -8.24 7.25
N ARG A 149 12.95 -7.99 6.61
CA ARG A 149 13.86 -9.02 6.11
C ARG A 149 14.46 -9.87 7.24
N GLU A 150 14.92 -9.22 8.31
CA GLU A 150 15.43 -9.92 9.50
C GLU A 150 14.36 -10.80 10.15
N LYS A 151 13.11 -10.37 10.12
CA LYS A 151 11.97 -11.14 10.61
C LYS A 151 11.48 -12.22 9.62
N GLY A 152 12.18 -12.39 8.50
CA GLY A 152 11.99 -13.50 7.58
C GLY A 152 11.07 -13.22 6.39
N ALA A 153 10.78 -11.97 6.05
CA ALA A 153 10.07 -11.67 4.81
C ALA A 153 10.90 -12.08 3.59
N ASP A 154 10.35 -12.97 2.77
CA ASP A 154 10.95 -13.43 1.52
C ASP A 154 10.72 -12.42 0.37
N VAL A 155 9.58 -11.76 0.39
CA VAL A 155 9.17 -10.72 -0.56
C VAL A 155 8.63 -9.54 0.25
N VAL A 156 9.02 -8.33 -0.12
CA VAL A 156 8.50 -7.09 0.47
C VAL A 156 7.73 -6.29 -0.57
N VAL A 157 6.47 -6.04 -0.27
CA VAL A 157 5.53 -5.23 -1.07
C VAL A 157 5.26 -3.93 -0.34
N VAL A 158 5.50 -2.82 -1.01
CA VAL A 158 5.15 -1.49 -0.49
C VAL A 158 3.78 -1.09 -1.02
N LEU A 159 2.86 -0.78 -0.13
CA LEU A 159 1.56 -0.19 -0.41
C LEU A 159 1.68 1.32 -0.18
N ALA A 160 2.04 2.04 -1.23
CA ALA A 160 2.32 3.46 -1.15
C ALA A 160 1.11 4.27 -1.63
N HIS A 161 0.34 4.85 -0.70
CA HIS A 161 -0.61 5.89 -1.11
C HIS A 161 0.16 7.19 -1.37
N SER A 162 0.85 7.25 -2.50
CA SER A 162 1.77 8.31 -2.92
C SER A 162 1.97 8.23 -4.42
N GLY A 163 2.18 9.35 -5.08
CA GLY A 163 2.41 9.39 -6.52
C GLY A 163 3.88 9.18 -6.91
N LEU A 164 4.12 9.20 -8.22
CA LEU A 164 5.44 9.10 -8.82
C LEU A 164 5.91 10.48 -9.29
N SER A 165 7.04 10.94 -8.75
CA SER A 165 7.81 12.09 -9.25
C SER A 165 9.30 11.72 -9.21
N ALA A 166 10.01 12.06 -10.28
CA ALA A 166 11.47 11.94 -10.40
C ALA A 166 12.20 13.27 -10.06
N ASP A 167 11.50 14.26 -9.50
CA ASP A 167 12.12 15.46 -8.98
C ASP A 167 13.19 15.13 -7.94
N PRO A 168 14.23 15.96 -7.76
CA PRO A 168 15.25 15.71 -6.74
C PRO A 168 14.64 15.44 -5.36
N TYR A 169 15.18 14.46 -4.64
CA TYR A 169 14.66 14.06 -3.34
C TYR A 169 14.46 15.24 -2.40
N LYS A 170 13.29 15.30 -1.82
CA LYS A 170 12.91 16.28 -0.82
C LYS A 170 12.28 15.56 0.37
N VAL A 171 12.78 15.85 1.55
CA VAL A 171 12.21 15.33 2.79
C VAL A 171 10.74 15.77 2.91
N MET A 172 9.88 14.84 3.34
CA MET A 172 8.43 15.01 3.43
C MET A 172 7.75 15.24 2.08
N ALA A 173 8.32 14.73 0.99
CA ALA A 173 7.69 14.78 -0.32
C ALA A 173 6.37 14.01 -0.33
N GLU A 174 5.40 14.55 -1.07
CA GLU A 174 4.09 13.93 -1.29
C GLU A 174 4.19 12.71 -2.22
N ASN A 175 4.96 12.86 -3.30
CA ASN A 175 5.13 11.86 -4.35
C ASN A 175 6.52 11.23 -4.25
N SER A 176 6.64 10.08 -3.60
CA SER A 176 7.91 9.48 -3.20
C SER A 176 8.21 8.14 -3.85
N VAL A 177 7.35 7.64 -4.74
CA VAL A 177 7.46 6.27 -5.29
C VAL A 177 8.75 6.03 -6.05
N TYR A 178 9.30 7.05 -6.73
CA TYR A 178 10.60 6.95 -7.38
C TYR A 178 11.69 6.46 -6.40
N TYR A 179 11.77 7.11 -5.23
CA TYR A 179 12.78 6.79 -4.21
C TYR A 179 12.49 5.50 -3.45
N LEU A 180 11.24 5.06 -3.40
CA LEU A 180 10.88 3.74 -2.85
C LEU A 180 11.43 2.61 -3.72
N SER A 181 11.48 2.81 -5.05
CA SER A 181 12.05 1.82 -5.97
C SER A 181 13.57 1.68 -5.88
N GLU A 182 14.24 2.64 -5.27
CA GLU A 182 15.70 2.60 -5.02
C GLU A 182 16.08 1.93 -3.70
N ILE A 183 15.09 1.58 -2.85
CA ILE A 183 15.36 0.98 -1.53
C ILE A 183 15.70 -0.51 -1.71
N PRO A 184 16.91 -0.95 -1.32
CA PRO A 184 17.28 -2.36 -1.40
C PRO A 184 16.32 -3.24 -0.58
N GLY A 185 15.85 -4.31 -1.19
CA GLY A 185 14.96 -5.26 -0.53
C GLY A 185 13.46 -5.03 -0.80
N VAL A 186 13.06 -3.95 -1.45
CA VAL A 186 11.71 -3.77 -2.01
C VAL A 186 11.57 -4.62 -3.28
N ASN A 187 10.51 -5.42 -3.38
CA ASN A 187 10.27 -6.32 -4.51
C ASN A 187 9.09 -5.91 -5.40
N ALA A 188 8.14 -5.16 -4.86
CA ALA A 188 7.01 -4.64 -5.62
C ALA A 188 6.45 -3.38 -4.94
N ILE A 189 5.88 -2.49 -5.74
CA ILE A 189 5.24 -1.26 -5.26
C ILE A 189 3.83 -1.16 -5.86
N MET A 190 2.81 -1.20 -5.01
CA MET A 190 1.46 -0.81 -5.35
C MET A 190 1.29 0.65 -4.94
N PHE A 191 0.97 1.53 -5.87
CA PHE A 191 0.89 2.95 -5.55
C PHE A 191 -0.34 3.63 -6.16
N GLY A 192 -0.62 4.87 -5.74
CA GLY A 192 -1.85 5.57 -6.10
C GLY A 192 -1.75 7.06 -5.87
N HIS A 193 -2.83 7.68 -5.35
CA HIS A 193 -2.93 9.09 -4.97
C HIS A 193 -3.01 10.07 -6.17
N ALA A 194 -2.15 9.92 -7.16
CA ALA A 194 -2.06 10.84 -8.30
C ALA A 194 -3.13 10.60 -9.40
N HIS A 195 -4.00 9.58 -9.23
CA HIS A 195 -5.09 9.24 -10.16
C HIS A 195 -4.63 9.00 -11.60
N ALA A 196 -3.40 8.55 -11.80
CA ALA A 196 -2.85 8.21 -13.11
C ALA A 196 -2.68 6.70 -13.28
N VAL A 197 -2.34 6.26 -14.48
CA VAL A 197 -2.10 4.85 -14.79
C VAL A 197 -0.61 4.63 -15.03
N PHE A 198 0.02 3.80 -14.19
CA PHE A 198 1.38 3.30 -14.39
C PHE A 198 1.36 1.76 -14.40
N PRO A 199 2.05 1.11 -15.36
CA PRO A 199 2.81 1.70 -16.47
C PRO A 199 1.91 2.40 -17.48
N GLY A 200 2.36 3.56 -17.96
CA GLY A 200 1.61 4.39 -18.90
C GLY A 200 2.52 5.38 -19.63
N LYS A 201 2.08 5.82 -20.81
CA LYS A 201 2.85 6.72 -21.67
C LYS A 201 3.29 8.02 -21.00
N ASP A 202 2.50 8.50 -20.04
CA ASP A 202 2.77 9.77 -19.34
C ASP A 202 4.01 9.69 -18.43
N PHE A 203 4.52 8.48 -18.19
CA PHE A 203 5.71 8.22 -17.40
C PHE A 203 6.90 7.70 -18.22
N ALA A 204 6.78 7.68 -19.56
CA ALA A 204 7.80 7.10 -20.42
C ALA A 204 9.14 7.86 -20.40
N ASP A 205 9.13 9.16 -20.09
CA ASP A 205 10.31 10.02 -20.02
C ASP A 205 10.97 10.02 -18.63
N ILE A 206 10.42 9.27 -17.65
CA ILE A 206 11.04 9.15 -16.34
C ILE A 206 12.22 8.20 -16.43
N GLU A 207 13.40 8.67 -16.01
CA GLU A 207 14.59 7.83 -15.93
C GLU A 207 14.35 6.61 -15.02
N GLY A 208 14.75 5.43 -15.48
CA GLY A 208 14.54 4.18 -14.76
C GLY A 208 13.15 3.56 -14.94
N ALA A 209 12.19 4.23 -15.59
CA ALA A 209 10.90 3.64 -15.92
C ALA A 209 11.00 2.78 -17.19
N ASP A 210 10.60 1.52 -17.08
CA ASP A 210 10.40 0.60 -18.22
C ASP A 210 8.89 0.35 -18.36
N ILE A 211 8.24 1.11 -19.23
CA ILE A 211 6.79 1.04 -19.43
C ILE A 211 6.34 -0.32 -19.99
N ALA A 212 7.19 -0.97 -20.79
CA ALA A 212 6.86 -2.27 -21.37
C ALA A 212 6.85 -3.39 -20.34
N LYS A 213 7.68 -3.28 -19.30
CA LYS A 213 7.72 -4.23 -18.18
C LYS A 213 6.91 -3.78 -16.97
N GLY A 214 6.53 -2.51 -16.90
CA GLY A 214 5.90 -1.95 -15.71
C GLY A 214 6.86 -1.90 -14.52
N THR A 215 8.13 -1.53 -14.74
CA THR A 215 9.12 -1.43 -13.67
C THR A 215 9.65 -0.02 -13.52
N LEU A 216 10.06 0.32 -12.31
CA LEU A 216 10.75 1.56 -11.96
C LEU A 216 12.06 1.17 -11.24
N ASN A 217 13.20 1.56 -11.80
CA ASN A 217 14.53 1.13 -11.34
C ASN A 217 14.65 -0.41 -11.18
N GLY A 218 13.97 -1.16 -12.08
CA GLY A 218 13.92 -2.62 -12.04
C GLY A 218 12.92 -3.23 -11.05
N VAL A 219 12.25 -2.43 -10.23
CA VAL A 219 11.19 -2.88 -9.30
C VAL A 219 9.82 -2.78 -10.00
N PRO A 220 9.02 -3.84 -10.06
CA PRO A 220 7.68 -3.78 -10.63
C PRO A 220 6.81 -2.85 -9.78
N ALA A 221 6.11 -1.95 -10.45
CA ALA A 221 5.27 -0.96 -9.82
C ALA A 221 3.96 -0.79 -10.61
N VAL A 222 2.86 -0.54 -9.93
CA VAL A 222 1.56 -0.33 -10.59
C VAL A 222 0.75 0.74 -9.88
N MET A 223 0.17 1.65 -10.67
CA MET A 223 -0.85 2.61 -10.25
C MET A 223 -2.06 2.44 -11.17
N PRO A 224 -3.21 1.96 -10.66
CA PRO A 224 -4.34 1.52 -11.48
C PRO A 224 -5.41 2.61 -11.71
N GLY A 225 -5.02 3.87 -11.85
CA GLY A 225 -5.98 4.93 -12.11
C GLY A 225 -6.81 5.35 -10.89
N MET A 226 -8.11 5.46 -11.05
CA MET A 226 -9.03 5.91 -10.01
C MET A 226 -10.41 5.25 -10.13
N TRP A 227 -11.19 5.28 -9.05
CA TRP A 227 -12.59 4.84 -8.99
C TRP A 227 -12.83 3.36 -9.38
N GLY A 228 -11.78 2.54 -9.37
CA GLY A 228 -11.88 1.13 -9.71
C GLY A 228 -12.05 0.86 -11.22
N ASP A 229 -11.59 1.77 -12.06
CA ASP A 229 -11.66 1.65 -13.53
C ASP A 229 -10.59 0.69 -14.10
N HIS A 230 -9.51 0.44 -13.34
CA HIS A 230 -8.45 -0.50 -13.70
C HIS A 230 -8.15 -1.45 -12.53
N LEU A 231 -7.61 -2.60 -12.86
CA LEU A 231 -7.01 -3.54 -11.91
C LEU A 231 -5.49 -3.58 -12.14
N GLY A 232 -4.74 -3.09 -11.16
CA GLY A 232 -3.28 -3.19 -11.20
C GLY A 232 -2.83 -4.61 -10.89
N VAL A 233 -1.97 -5.17 -11.74
CA VAL A 233 -1.43 -6.52 -11.58
C VAL A 233 0.09 -6.47 -11.55
N VAL A 234 0.69 -7.13 -10.57
CA VAL A 234 2.14 -7.38 -10.51
C VAL A 234 2.38 -8.88 -10.54
N ASP A 235 3.11 -9.33 -11.55
CA ASP A 235 3.57 -10.70 -11.68
C ASP A 235 5.01 -10.83 -11.19
N LEU A 236 5.25 -11.70 -10.23
CA LEU A 236 6.59 -12.06 -9.75
C LEU A 236 6.87 -13.53 -10.06
N GLN A 237 7.90 -13.79 -10.84
CA GLN A 237 8.44 -15.14 -10.95
C GLN A 237 9.45 -15.36 -9.82
N LEU A 238 9.25 -16.42 -9.06
CA LEU A 238 10.05 -16.71 -7.88
C LEU A 238 10.77 -18.05 -8.05
N SER A 239 12.01 -18.12 -7.58
CA SER A 239 12.73 -19.37 -7.38
C SER A 239 13.00 -19.60 -5.91
N ASN A 240 12.92 -20.84 -5.46
CA ASN A 240 13.30 -21.24 -4.10
C ASN A 240 14.55 -22.12 -4.16
N ASN A 241 15.67 -21.59 -3.68
CA ASN A 241 16.93 -22.30 -3.61
C ASN A 241 17.27 -22.61 -2.14
N SER A 242 17.00 -23.85 -1.71
CA SER A 242 17.28 -24.29 -0.33
C SER A 242 16.64 -23.42 0.76
N GLY A 243 15.38 -23.02 0.55
CA GLY A 243 14.62 -22.19 1.49
C GLY A 243 14.84 -20.69 1.33
N LYS A 244 15.60 -20.27 0.33
CA LYS A 244 15.77 -18.83 0.00
C LYS A 244 15.00 -18.50 -1.27
N TRP A 245 13.97 -17.69 -1.12
CA TRP A 245 13.19 -17.18 -2.23
C TRP A 245 13.90 -16.00 -2.91
N GLN A 246 13.85 -15.99 -4.24
CA GLN A 246 14.39 -14.90 -5.07
C GLN A 246 13.42 -14.57 -6.19
N VAL A 247 13.22 -13.28 -6.44
CA VAL A 247 12.51 -12.80 -7.63
C VAL A 247 13.46 -12.92 -8.82
N THR A 248 13.06 -13.71 -9.82
CA THR A 248 13.85 -13.97 -11.04
C THR A 248 13.39 -13.13 -12.22
N GLN A 249 12.09 -12.86 -12.29
CA GLN A 249 11.48 -11.96 -13.26
C GLN A 249 10.31 -11.23 -12.62
N ALA A 250 10.02 -10.03 -13.10
CA ALA A 250 8.90 -9.25 -12.64
C ALA A 250 8.33 -8.39 -13.77
N LYS A 251 7.02 -8.20 -13.77
CA LYS A 251 6.33 -7.23 -14.61
C LYS A 251 5.11 -6.70 -13.88
N ALA A 252 4.62 -5.54 -14.35
CA ALA A 252 3.36 -4.97 -13.90
C ALA A 252 2.55 -4.42 -15.07
N GLU A 253 1.23 -4.40 -14.90
CA GLU A 253 0.27 -3.86 -15.85
C GLU A 253 -0.98 -3.33 -15.12
N ALA A 254 -1.70 -2.40 -15.72
CA ALA A 254 -2.95 -1.83 -15.22
C ALA A 254 -4.00 -1.73 -16.32
#